data_357fe5b9dd28b7f2975e86d9d644c7e8
#
_entry.id   357fe5b9dd28b7f2975e86d9d644c7e8
#
_cell.length_a   1.000
_cell.length_b   1.000
_cell.length_c   1.000
_cell.angle_alpha   90.00
_cell.angle_beta   90.00
_cell.angle_gamma   90.00
#
_symmetry.space_group_name_H-M   'P 1'
#
loop_
_entity.id
_entity.type
_entity.pdbx_description
1 polymer ?
#
loop_
_entity_poly.entity_id
_entity_poly.type
_entity_poly.pdbx_seq_one_letter_code
_entity_poly.pdbx_strand_id
1 'polypeptide(L)'
;MKTLLKFFFFVVVFCSSYAKAENLLDGADLGYGEYLSGECVTCHSKDGVDKGIPAINGLDAEVFASIMYAYKTGEMDHPVMMMVAGRLDAEQIASLAVYFAATSGGK
;
A
#
# COMPACT_ATOMS: atom_id res chain seq x y z
N MET A 1 67.10 14.28 -0.19
CA MET A 1 66.01 13.61 0.56
C MET A 1 64.73 13.75 -0.24
N LYS A 2 64.31 12.66 -0.79
CA LYS A 2 63.05 12.63 -1.52
C LYS A 2 61.93 12.24 -0.56
N THR A 3 61.17 13.20 -0.13
CA THR A 3 59.95 12.93 0.61
C THR A 3 58.92 12.39 -0.37
N LEU A 4 58.73 11.08 -0.34
CA LEU A 4 57.63 10.44 -1.02
C LEU A 4 56.32 10.81 -0.28
N LEU A 5 55.66 11.82 -0.77
CA LEU A 5 54.28 12.12 -0.37
C LEU A 5 53.41 11.03 -0.99
N LYS A 6 53.20 9.97 -0.25
CA LYS A 6 52.19 8.98 -0.62
C LYS A 6 50.83 9.63 -0.38
N PHE A 7 50.31 10.24 -1.43
CA PHE A 7 48.89 10.56 -1.49
C PHE A 7 48.11 9.25 -1.48
N PHE A 8 47.72 8.83 -0.30
CA PHE A 8 46.74 7.76 -0.18
C PHE A 8 45.38 8.35 -0.57
N PHE A 9 45.04 8.18 -1.86
CA PHE A 9 43.71 8.50 -2.35
C PHE A 9 42.79 7.45 -1.73
N PHE A 10 42.20 7.80 -0.60
CA PHE A 10 41.12 7.03 0.00
C PHE A 10 39.89 7.24 -0.85
N VAL A 11 39.69 6.37 -1.86
CA VAL A 11 38.44 6.30 -2.60
C VAL A 11 37.40 5.77 -1.65
N VAL A 12 36.71 6.67 -0.98
CA VAL A 12 35.48 6.33 -0.26
C VAL A 12 34.46 5.99 -1.34
N VAL A 13 34.36 4.71 -1.64
CA VAL A 13 33.24 4.20 -2.41
C VAL A 13 32.02 4.37 -1.52
N PHE A 14 31.31 5.48 -1.72
CA PHE A 14 29.96 5.61 -1.22
C PHE A 14 29.12 4.57 -1.95
N CYS A 15 28.96 3.38 -1.35
CA CYS A 15 27.87 2.51 -1.67
C CYS A 15 26.59 3.25 -1.28
N SER A 16 26.08 4.04 -2.20
CA SER A 16 24.73 4.52 -2.11
C SER A 16 23.83 3.31 -2.24
N SER A 17 23.46 2.73 -1.12
CA SER A 17 22.37 1.77 -1.08
C SER A 17 21.13 2.56 -1.46
N TYR A 18 20.79 2.54 -2.74
CA TYR A 18 19.48 2.98 -3.16
C TYR A 18 18.50 2.02 -2.52
N ALA A 19 17.92 2.43 -1.39
CA ALA A 19 16.76 1.76 -0.88
C ALA A 19 15.69 1.88 -1.95
N LYS A 20 15.40 0.77 -2.65
CA LYS A 20 14.22 0.68 -3.49
C LYS A 20 13.03 0.99 -2.60
N ALA A 21 12.36 2.11 -2.85
CA ALA A 21 11.06 2.34 -2.25
C ALA A 21 10.17 1.18 -2.68
N GLU A 22 9.75 0.36 -1.72
CA GLU A 22 8.80 -0.72 -2.00
C GLU A 22 7.53 -0.08 -2.56
N ASN A 23 7.17 -0.47 -3.78
CA ASN A 23 5.92 -0.05 -4.38
C ASN A 23 4.78 -0.74 -3.63
N LEU A 24 3.84 0.03 -3.09
CA LEU A 24 2.69 -0.47 -2.35
C LEU A 24 1.81 -1.44 -3.17
N LEU A 25 1.96 -1.42 -4.49
CA LEU A 25 1.19 -2.26 -5.41
C LEU A 25 1.98 -3.45 -5.95
N ASP A 26 3.18 -3.70 -5.44
CA ASP A 26 3.96 -4.87 -5.84
C ASP A 26 3.21 -6.17 -5.54
N GLY A 27 3.18 -7.07 -6.53
CA GLY A 27 2.48 -8.35 -6.42
C GLY A 27 0.97 -8.26 -6.57
N ALA A 28 0.42 -7.10 -6.96
CA ALA A 28 -1.01 -6.94 -7.17
C ALA A 28 -1.54 -7.86 -8.28
N ASP A 29 -2.64 -8.53 -7.99
CA ASP A 29 -3.37 -9.37 -8.91
C ASP A 29 -4.85 -8.99 -8.90
N LEU A 30 -5.37 -8.61 -10.06
CA LEU A 30 -6.74 -8.10 -10.18
C LEU A 30 -7.78 -9.16 -9.83
N GLY A 31 -7.59 -10.39 -10.30
CA GLY A 31 -8.51 -11.50 -10.02
C GLY A 31 -8.52 -11.90 -8.54
N TYR A 32 -7.35 -11.84 -7.91
CA TYR A 32 -7.25 -12.08 -6.48
C TYR A 32 -7.93 -10.96 -5.67
N GLY A 33 -7.77 -9.72 -6.11
CA GLY A 33 -8.47 -8.57 -5.53
C GLY A 33 -9.99 -8.72 -5.64
N GLU A 34 -10.49 -9.16 -6.78
CA GLU A 34 -11.91 -9.45 -6.97
C GLU A 34 -12.42 -10.50 -5.97
N TYR A 35 -11.68 -11.60 -5.85
CA TYR A 35 -12.01 -12.65 -4.88
C TYR A 35 -12.06 -12.13 -3.44
N LEU A 36 -11.06 -11.37 -3.04
CA LEU A 36 -10.97 -10.81 -1.68
C LEU A 36 -12.02 -9.73 -1.40
N SER A 37 -12.47 -9.02 -2.43
CA SER A 37 -13.36 -7.87 -2.28
C SER A 37 -14.73 -8.21 -1.69
N GLY A 38 -15.14 -9.47 -1.74
CA GLY A 38 -16.41 -9.93 -1.21
C GLY A 38 -16.62 -9.57 0.27
N GLU A 39 -15.57 -9.61 1.06
CA GLU A 39 -15.64 -9.22 2.48
C GLU A 39 -15.76 -7.69 2.66
N CYS A 40 -15.17 -6.93 1.76
CA CYS A 40 -15.19 -5.47 1.81
C CYS A 40 -16.58 -4.90 1.48
N VAL A 41 -17.19 -5.40 0.41
CA VAL A 41 -18.48 -4.88 -0.09
C VAL A 41 -19.65 -5.21 0.81
N THR A 42 -19.50 -6.10 1.77
CA THR A 42 -20.52 -6.36 2.80
C THR A 42 -20.81 -5.11 3.62
N CYS A 43 -19.79 -4.34 3.95
CA CYS A 43 -19.91 -3.07 4.67
C CYS A 43 -19.74 -1.86 3.76
N HIS A 44 -18.79 -1.92 2.81
CA HIS A 44 -18.50 -0.86 1.85
C HIS A 44 -19.27 -1.08 0.54
N SER A 45 -20.59 -1.08 0.64
CA SER A 45 -21.43 -1.17 -0.56
C SER A 45 -21.38 0.13 -1.36
N LYS A 46 -21.78 0.06 -2.63
CA LYS A 46 -21.89 1.25 -3.49
C LYS A 46 -22.79 2.33 -2.90
N ASP A 47 -23.77 1.92 -2.09
CA ASP A 47 -24.74 2.79 -1.42
C ASP A 47 -24.35 3.07 0.06
N GLY A 48 -23.13 2.73 0.45
CA GLY A 48 -22.64 2.80 1.83
C GLY A 48 -22.64 4.19 2.43
N VAL A 49 -22.59 5.23 1.61
CA VAL A 49 -22.60 6.63 2.04
C VAL A 49 -23.83 6.95 2.89
N ASP A 50 -24.99 6.39 2.56
CA ASP A 50 -26.23 6.59 3.30
C ASP A 50 -26.20 5.99 4.71
N LYS A 51 -25.26 5.10 4.98
CA LYS A 51 -25.08 4.42 6.27
C LYS A 51 -23.85 4.91 7.03
N GLY A 52 -23.19 5.96 6.54
CA GLY A 52 -21.96 6.48 7.14
C GLY A 52 -20.71 5.62 6.88
N ILE A 53 -20.80 4.59 6.03
CA ILE A 53 -19.69 3.76 5.60
C ILE A 53 -19.34 4.14 4.16
N PRO A 54 -18.14 4.70 3.91
CA PRO A 54 -17.84 5.23 2.58
C PRO A 54 -17.76 4.13 1.52
N ALA A 55 -18.19 4.44 0.32
CA ALA A 55 -17.92 3.63 -0.85
C ALA A 55 -16.43 3.72 -1.20
N ILE A 56 -15.83 2.60 -1.52
CA ILE A 56 -14.39 2.49 -1.83
C ILE A 56 -14.12 2.19 -3.30
N ASN A 57 -15.16 2.01 -4.10
CA ASN A 57 -15.05 1.83 -5.54
C ASN A 57 -14.48 3.09 -6.20
N GLY A 58 -13.50 2.91 -7.09
CA GLY A 58 -12.89 3.99 -7.83
C GLY A 58 -11.83 4.79 -7.06
N LEU A 59 -11.48 4.38 -5.84
CA LEU A 59 -10.35 4.94 -5.13
C LEU A 59 -9.05 4.68 -5.89
N ASP A 60 -8.17 5.69 -5.93
CA ASP A 60 -6.81 5.49 -6.41
C ASP A 60 -6.13 4.33 -5.66
N ALA A 61 -5.44 3.46 -6.41
CA ALA A 61 -4.88 2.24 -5.83
C ALA A 61 -3.82 2.54 -4.75
N GLU A 62 -2.95 3.51 -4.96
CA GLU A 62 -1.93 3.85 -3.96
C GLU A 62 -2.55 4.48 -2.72
N VAL A 63 -3.58 5.31 -2.90
CA VAL A 63 -4.34 5.89 -1.79
C VAL A 63 -5.02 4.80 -0.98
N PHE A 64 -5.68 3.84 -1.63
CA PHE A 64 -6.29 2.68 -0.97
C PHE A 64 -5.26 1.92 -0.14
N ALA A 65 -4.14 1.54 -0.75
CA ALA A 65 -3.08 0.80 -0.07
C ALA A 65 -2.52 1.57 1.13
N SER A 66 -2.27 2.88 0.98
CA SER A 66 -1.78 3.73 2.07
C SER A 66 -2.74 3.79 3.25
N ILE A 67 -4.03 3.90 2.99
CA ILE A 67 -5.07 3.90 4.03
C ILE A 67 -5.11 2.55 4.76
N MET A 68 -5.04 1.45 4.01
CA MET A 68 -5.04 0.11 4.62
C MET A 68 -3.80 -0.11 5.51
N TYR A 69 -2.63 0.36 5.10
CA TYR A 69 -1.44 0.32 5.95
C TYR A 69 -1.57 1.22 7.18
N ALA A 70 -2.20 2.38 7.05
CA ALA A 70 -2.44 3.26 8.19
C ALA A 70 -3.33 2.60 9.26
N TYR A 71 -4.36 1.85 8.84
CA TYR A 71 -5.14 1.03 9.76
C TYR A 71 -4.34 -0.15 10.32
N LYS A 72 -3.57 -0.83 9.49
CA LYS A 72 -2.76 -1.99 9.89
C LYS A 72 -1.72 -1.64 10.94
N THR A 73 -1.13 -0.47 10.86
CA THR A 73 -0.11 0.02 11.82
C THR A 73 -0.70 0.75 13.02
N GLY A 74 -2.00 1.02 13.01
CA GLY A 74 -2.66 1.80 14.06
C GLY A 74 -2.50 3.32 13.94
N GLU A 75 -1.93 3.81 12.85
CA GLU A 75 -1.83 5.25 12.55
C GLU A 75 -3.22 5.87 12.36
N MET A 76 -4.13 5.14 11.74
CA MET A 76 -5.56 5.46 11.72
C MET A 76 -6.29 4.55 12.71
N ASP A 77 -7.11 5.17 13.56
CA ASP A 77 -7.83 4.46 14.63
C ASP A 77 -9.30 4.24 14.23
N HIS A 78 -9.60 3.01 13.85
CA HIS A 78 -10.95 2.52 13.66
C HIS A 78 -10.95 1.02 13.94
N PRO A 79 -11.57 0.56 15.04
CA PRO A 79 -11.42 -0.82 15.51
C PRO A 79 -11.73 -1.88 14.47
N VAL A 80 -12.80 -1.71 13.70
CA VAL A 80 -13.18 -2.68 12.67
C VAL A 80 -12.17 -2.71 11.53
N MET A 81 -11.78 -1.52 11.01
CA MET A 81 -10.82 -1.46 9.92
C MET A 81 -9.42 -1.87 10.34
N MET A 82 -9.01 -1.62 11.58
CA MET A 82 -7.75 -2.12 12.13
C MET A 82 -7.73 -3.65 12.15
N MET A 83 -8.83 -4.27 12.54
CA MET A 83 -8.96 -5.72 12.54
C MET A 83 -8.93 -6.30 11.11
N VAL A 84 -9.64 -5.70 10.19
CA VAL A 84 -9.66 -6.13 8.78
C VAL A 84 -8.27 -5.99 8.15
N ALA A 85 -7.68 -4.81 8.24
CA ALA A 85 -6.36 -4.53 7.67
C ALA A 85 -5.25 -5.37 8.32
N GLY A 86 -5.36 -5.63 9.61
CA GLY A 86 -4.40 -6.45 10.37
C GLY A 86 -4.28 -7.89 9.87
N ARG A 87 -5.32 -8.43 9.24
CA ARG A 87 -5.34 -9.78 8.67
C ARG A 87 -4.83 -9.87 7.24
N LEU A 88 -4.64 -8.74 6.59
CA LEU A 88 -4.21 -8.69 5.18
C LEU A 88 -2.69 -8.59 5.09
N ASP A 89 -2.10 -9.35 4.18
CA ASP A 89 -0.70 -9.21 3.81
C ASP A 89 -0.51 -8.19 2.67
N ALA A 90 0.73 -7.94 2.31
CA ALA A 90 1.07 -6.93 1.31
C ALA A 90 0.47 -7.26 -0.08
N GLU A 91 0.48 -8.52 -0.49
CA GLU A 91 -0.10 -8.95 -1.76
C GLU A 91 -1.61 -8.77 -1.77
N GLN A 92 -2.27 -9.09 -0.68
CA GLN A 92 -3.72 -8.94 -0.54
C GLN A 92 -4.12 -7.46 -0.57
N ILE A 93 -3.40 -6.59 0.13
CA ILE A 93 -3.65 -5.14 0.10
C ILE A 93 -3.45 -4.60 -1.31
N ALA A 94 -2.35 -4.97 -1.98
CA ALA A 94 -2.06 -4.53 -3.34
C ALA A 94 -3.14 -5.00 -4.33
N SER A 95 -3.58 -6.25 -4.21
CA SER A 95 -4.61 -6.85 -5.07
C SER A 95 -5.98 -6.18 -4.89
N LEU A 96 -6.38 -5.93 -3.65
CA LEU A 96 -7.59 -5.17 -3.35
C LEU A 96 -7.52 -3.73 -3.89
N ALA A 97 -6.36 -3.09 -3.75
CA ALA A 97 -6.14 -1.72 -4.20
C ALA A 97 -6.37 -1.58 -5.71
N VAL A 98 -5.77 -2.45 -6.53
CA VAL A 98 -5.94 -2.40 -7.98
C VAL A 98 -7.35 -2.80 -8.41
N TYR A 99 -7.97 -3.73 -7.72
CA TYR A 99 -9.35 -4.13 -8.00
C TYR A 99 -10.33 -2.97 -7.77
N PHE A 100 -10.29 -2.34 -6.61
CA PHE A 100 -11.21 -1.22 -6.32
C PHE A 100 -10.93 0.01 -7.19
N ALA A 101 -9.67 0.27 -7.55
CA ALA A 101 -9.34 1.34 -8.49
C ALA A 101 -9.93 1.09 -9.88
N ALA A 102 -10.03 -0.17 -10.31
CA ALA A 102 -10.60 -0.56 -11.59
C ALA A 102 -12.14 -0.61 -11.59
N THR A 103 -12.77 -0.62 -10.41
CA THR A 103 -14.24 -0.63 -10.31
C THR A 103 -14.77 0.79 -10.38
N SER A 104 -15.85 0.97 -11.18
CA SER A 104 -16.48 2.28 -11.26
C SER A 104 -17.14 2.61 -9.94
N GLY A 105 -16.89 3.83 -9.44
CA GLY A 105 -17.71 4.41 -8.39
C GLY A 105 -19.18 4.39 -8.86
N GLY A 106 -20.08 3.86 -8.04
CA GLY A 106 -21.49 3.85 -8.34
C GLY A 106 -22.02 5.29 -8.55
N LYS A 107 -22.46 5.56 -9.73
CA LYS A 107 -23.36 6.67 -9.99
C LYS A 107 -24.77 6.12 -10.10
#